data_ce7e2fd873329c8f28de9846dc791f44
#
_entry.id   ce7e2fd873329c8f28de9846dc791f44
#
_cell.length_a   1.000
_cell.length_b   1.000
_cell.length_c   1.000
_cell.angle_alpha   90.00
_cell.angle_beta   90.00
_cell.angle_gamma   90.00
#
_symmetry.space_group_name_H-M   'P 1'
#
loop_
_entity.id
_entity.type
_entity.pdbx_description
1 polymer ?
#
loop_
_entity_poly.entity_id
_entity_poly.type
_entity_poly.pdbx_seq_one_letter_code
_entity_poly.pdbx_strand_id
1 'polypeptide(L)'
;MNVAVKISKKQNYKNLSVFPIINNNQMKLDFIDLKTGLEMGIISVEECKTSDVSHVELHNNSIAPLLLIDGEEIIGSKQNRIINETLIIPPKTRETISVLCSEKGRWEYKSDFKYSNYFANSSTRTRKLESQINNEDIQSGVWNSIDRLDKSSSTYSLTNALRDTYINNQEVCKDYLKHFKITDNQVGVLVVVNGMIKGIEIFCNTIIYKKYHDSILKSYIIDDFSNSSNNNITELTASTTLENILNANLTKKKSIGLGNHYIMSDNSYNGSIVFLDDNLIHAIYFGMIPKYTCEDKINNHEDDYIFDESDISIIE
;
A
#
# COMPACT_ATOMS: atom_id res chain seq x y z
N MET A 1 6.74 18.89 13.14
CA MET A 1 5.33 18.41 13.09
C MET A 1 4.94 17.97 14.49
N ASN A 2 3.87 18.49 15.10
CA ASN A 2 3.56 18.17 16.49
C ASN A 2 2.53 17.00 16.54
N VAL A 3 2.94 15.82 16.05
CA VAL A 3 2.11 14.61 16.08
C VAL A 3 2.54 13.80 17.31
N ALA A 4 1.72 13.81 18.35
CA ALA A 4 2.01 13.13 19.61
C ALA A 4 1.73 11.63 19.53
N VAL A 5 2.55 10.91 18.76
CA VAL A 5 2.50 9.45 18.64
C VAL A 5 3.71 8.78 19.23
N LYS A 6 3.58 7.54 19.67
CA LYS A 6 4.69 6.75 20.20
C LYS A 6 4.55 5.27 19.84
N ILE A 7 5.68 4.58 19.77
CA ILE A 7 5.75 3.13 19.60
C ILE A 7 5.26 2.44 20.89
N SER A 8 4.49 1.37 20.70
CA SER A 8 4.06 0.45 21.76
C SER A 8 4.78 -0.89 21.64
N LYS A 9 4.44 -1.83 22.52
CA LYS A 9 5.08 -3.15 22.61
C LYS A 9 4.98 -3.91 21.29
N LYS A 10 6.13 -4.42 20.84
CA LYS A 10 6.29 -5.26 19.64
C LYS A 10 5.40 -6.50 19.68
N GLN A 11 4.77 -6.81 18.59
CA GLN A 11 4.11 -8.09 18.30
C GLN A 11 4.86 -8.74 17.14
N ASN A 12 5.10 -10.04 17.20
CA ASN A 12 5.79 -10.73 16.11
C ASN A 12 5.24 -12.14 15.84
N TYR A 13 5.29 -12.52 14.60
CA TYR A 13 4.98 -13.87 14.13
C TYR A 13 5.76 -14.17 12.86
N LYS A 14 6.50 -15.30 12.84
CA LYS A 14 7.39 -15.69 11.74
C LYS A 14 8.32 -14.53 11.33
N ASN A 15 8.34 -14.17 10.07
CA ASN A 15 9.15 -13.09 9.50
C ASN A 15 8.59 -11.68 9.72
N LEU A 16 7.38 -11.55 10.29
CA LEU A 16 6.70 -10.26 10.46
C LEU A 16 6.77 -9.79 11.91
N SER A 17 7.18 -8.53 12.11
CA SER A 17 7.01 -7.81 13.36
C SER A 17 6.22 -6.53 13.15
N VAL A 18 5.30 -6.27 14.05
CA VAL A 18 4.46 -5.08 14.06
C VAL A 18 4.67 -4.32 15.35
N PHE A 19 4.99 -3.04 15.23
CA PHE A 19 5.06 -2.11 16.36
C PHE A 19 3.83 -1.20 16.28
N PRO A 20 2.85 -1.38 17.19
CA PRO A 20 1.70 -0.49 17.25
C PRO A 20 2.14 0.95 17.51
N ILE A 21 1.57 1.89 16.80
CA ILE A 21 1.74 3.34 17.00
C ILE A 21 0.50 3.84 17.72
N ILE A 22 0.67 4.44 18.88
CA ILE A 22 -0.43 4.89 19.72
C ILE A 22 -0.44 6.41 19.88
N ASN A 23 -1.65 6.98 20.00
CA ASN A 23 -1.89 8.39 20.27
C ASN A 23 -2.98 8.54 21.34
N ASN A 24 -2.65 9.15 22.46
CA ASN A 24 -3.60 9.40 23.54
C ASN A 24 -4.45 10.67 23.33
N ASN A 25 -4.04 11.56 22.41
CA ASN A 25 -4.70 12.83 22.10
C ASN A 25 -5.31 12.79 20.70
N GLN A 26 -6.26 11.89 20.47
CA GLN A 26 -6.86 11.69 19.16
C GLN A 26 -7.95 12.72 18.87
N MET A 27 -8.02 13.11 17.61
CA MET A 27 -9.10 13.97 17.14
C MET A 27 -10.38 13.18 16.84
N LYS A 28 -11.50 13.83 17.13
CA LYS A 28 -12.82 13.38 16.67
C LYS A 28 -13.05 13.95 15.27
N LEU A 29 -12.61 13.24 14.25
CA LEU A 29 -12.94 13.54 12.86
C LEU A 29 -13.83 12.42 12.35
N ASP A 30 -14.88 12.81 11.65
CA ASP A 30 -15.85 11.88 11.10
C ASP A 30 -15.75 11.91 9.57
N PHE A 31 -15.27 10.80 9.03
CA PHE A 31 -15.17 10.55 7.58
C PHE A 31 -15.99 9.33 7.23
N ILE A 32 -16.61 9.37 6.06
CA ILE A 32 -17.08 8.14 5.42
C ILE A 32 -15.87 7.47 4.78
N ASP A 33 -15.70 6.19 5.01
CA ASP A 33 -14.71 5.38 4.29
C ASP A 33 -15.29 4.86 2.96
N LEU A 34 -14.43 4.54 2.01
CA LEU A 34 -14.82 4.11 0.67
C LEU A 34 -15.73 2.87 0.69
N LYS A 35 -15.39 1.88 1.53
CA LYS A 35 -16.19 0.66 1.68
C LYS A 35 -17.62 0.96 2.10
N THR A 36 -17.78 1.65 3.22
CA THR A 36 -19.09 2.03 3.76
C THR A 36 -19.87 2.85 2.74
N GLY A 37 -19.23 3.81 2.09
CA GLY A 37 -19.86 4.68 1.12
C GLY A 37 -20.41 3.94 -0.11
N LEU A 38 -19.63 3.00 -0.67
CA LEU A 38 -20.04 2.17 -1.81
C LEU A 38 -21.15 1.18 -1.41
N GLU A 39 -21.02 0.51 -0.26
CA GLU A 39 -22.02 -0.45 0.23
C GLU A 39 -23.38 0.21 0.54
N MET A 40 -23.38 1.45 1.01
CA MET A 40 -24.60 2.25 1.26
C MET A 40 -25.16 2.93 -0.01
N GLY A 41 -24.45 2.92 -1.12
CA GLY A 41 -24.84 3.59 -2.36
C GLY A 41 -24.82 5.13 -2.27
N ILE A 42 -24.16 5.70 -1.24
CA ILE A 42 -23.97 7.16 -1.08
C ILE A 42 -22.68 7.67 -1.73
N ILE A 43 -21.80 6.76 -2.09
CA ILE A 43 -20.64 6.99 -2.95
C ILE A 43 -20.83 6.14 -4.20
N SER A 44 -20.52 6.70 -5.37
CA SER A 44 -20.39 5.95 -6.62
C SER A 44 -19.09 6.30 -7.31
N VAL A 45 -18.56 5.32 -8.05
CA VAL A 45 -17.37 5.47 -8.89
C VAL A 45 -17.70 4.97 -10.28
N GLU A 46 -17.36 5.75 -11.28
CA GLU A 46 -17.67 5.48 -12.68
C GLU A 46 -16.44 5.71 -13.56
N GLU A 47 -16.34 5.00 -14.69
CA GLU A 47 -15.32 5.31 -15.69
C GLU A 47 -15.54 6.71 -16.26
N CYS A 48 -14.45 7.44 -16.53
CA CYS A 48 -14.53 8.70 -17.23
C CYS A 48 -15.12 8.52 -18.64
N LYS A 49 -15.88 9.49 -19.13
CA LYS A 49 -16.47 9.47 -20.49
C LYS A 49 -15.40 9.44 -21.58
N THR A 50 -14.25 10.02 -21.33
CA THR A 50 -13.05 9.89 -22.16
C THR A 50 -12.38 8.56 -21.87
N SER A 51 -11.74 7.93 -22.88
CA SER A 51 -11.05 6.64 -22.72
C SER A 51 -9.78 6.73 -21.86
N ASP A 52 -9.82 7.51 -20.76
CA ASP A 52 -8.72 7.68 -19.85
C ASP A 52 -8.74 6.58 -18.79
N VAL A 53 -7.75 5.70 -18.85
CA VAL A 53 -7.60 4.56 -17.93
C VAL A 53 -7.00 4.95 -16.58
N SER A 54 -6.43 6.14 -16.48
CA SER A 54 -5.71 6.63 -15.29
C SER A 54 -6.60 7.41 -14.32
N HIS A 55 -7.87 7.65 -14.69
CA HIS A 55 -8.82 8.41 -13.89
C HIS A 55 -10.20 7.75 -13.85
N VAL A 56 -10.92 8.01 -12.77
CA VAL A 56 -12.34 7.66 -12.59
C VAL A 56 -13.10 8.87 -12.06
N GLU A 57 -14.40 8.97 -12.35
CA GLU A 57 -15.29 9.94 -11.72
C GLU A 57 -15.81 9.36 -10.40
N LEU A 58 -15.64 10.09 -9.32
CA LEU A 58 -16.14 9.74 -7.99
C LEU A 58 -17.19 10.77 -7.55
N HIS A 59 -18.34 10.28 -7.10
CA HIS A 59 -19.43 11.10 -6.58
C HIS A 59 -19.59 10.85 -5.09
N ASN A 60 -19.38 11.88 -4.29
CA ASN A 60 -19.72 11.87 -2.86
C ASN A 60 -21.11 12.49 -2.66
N ASN A 61 -22.16 11.67 -2.63
CA ASN A 61 -23.52 12.09 -2.40
C ASN A 61 -23.89 12.19 -0.91
N SER A 62 -22.92 11.95 -0.02
CA SER A 62 -23.12 12.03 1.43
C SER A 62 -23.08 13.46 1.94
N ILE A 63 -23.37 13.65 3.23
CA ILE A 63 -23.26 14.93 3.95
C ILE A 63 -21.93 15.08 4.70
N ALA A 64 -21.08 14.04 4.67
CA ALA A 64 -19.78 14.03 5.32
C ALA A 64 -18.65 13.91 4.28
N PRO A 65 -17.42 14.35 4.58
CA PRO A 65 -16.27 14.11 3.72
C PRO A 65 -15.98 12.62 3.59
N LEU A 66 -15.59 12.20 2.38
CA LEU A 66 -15.12 10.84 2.11
C LEU A 66 -13.60 10.79 2.24
N LEU A 67 -13.10 9.84 3.00
CA LEU A 67 -11.67 9.53 3.08
C LEU A 67 -11.35 8.34 2.18
N LEU A 68 -10.52 8.57 1.18
CA LEU A 68 -9.88 7.55 0.35
C LEU A 68 -8.47 7.32 0.85
N ILE A 69 -8.07 6.07 0.97
CA ILE A 69 -6.71 5.73 1.40
C ILE A 69 -5.87 5.25 0.22
N ASP A 70 -4.64 5.71 0.17
CA ASP A 70 -3.64 5.25 -0.79
C ASP A 70 -3.56 3.71 -0.80
N GLY A 71 -3.69 3.13 -1.99
CA GLY A 71 -3.59 1.68 -2.16
C GLY A 71 -4.90 0.91 -2.03
N GLU A 72 -6.02 1.51 -1.61
CA GLU A 72 -7.33 0.84 -1.63
C GLU A 72 -7.67 0.34 -3.03
N GLU A 73 -8.18 -0.88 -3.13
CA GLU A 73 -8.60 -1.43 -4.42
C GLU A 73 -10.12 -1.41 -4.57
N ILE A 74 -10.58 -0.98 -5.73
CA ILE A 74 -11.95 -1.14 -6.23
C ILE A 74 -11.96 -2.09 -7.40
N ILE A 75 -12.97 -2.96 -7.44
CA ILE A 75 -13.09 -4.01 -8.45
C ILE A 75 -14.35 -3.84 -9.28
N GLY A 76 -14.30 -4.23 -10.51
CA GLY A 76 -15.42 -4.15 -11.45
C GLY A 76 -15.06 -3.32 -12.67
N SER A 77 -16.05 -2.67 -13.24
CA SER A 77 -15.97 -1.92 -14.48
C SER A 77 -15.16 -2.65 -15.56
N LYS A 78 -14.36 -1.96 -16.36
CA LYS A 78 -13.51 -2.58 -17.38
C LYS A 78 -12.25 -3.23 -16.83
N GLN A 79 -11.77 -2.75 -15.70
CA GLN A 79 -10.60 -3.29 -14.96
C GLN A 79 -10.70 -2.92 -13.48
N ASN A 80 -10.04 -3.68 -12.61
CA ASN A 80 -9.85 -3.29 -11.22
C ASN A 80 -8.88 -2.10 -11.11
N ARG A 81 -9.09 -1.26 -10.09
CA ARG A 81 -8.31 -0.02 -9.88
C ARG A 81 -7.78 0.07 -8.45
N ILE A 82 -6.62 0.71 -8.32
CA ILE A 82 -6.02 1.11 -7.05
C ILE A 82 -6.14 2.63 -6.92
N ILE A 83 -6.60 3.11 -5.77
CA ILE A 83 -6.58 4.53 -5.41
C ILE A 83 -5.12 4.98 -5.34
N ASN A 84 -4.78 6.01 -6.13
CA ASN A 84 -3.39 6.41 -6.33
C ASN A 84 -2.80 7.22 -5.17
N GLU A 85 -3.62 7.93 -4.41
CA GLU A 85 -3.19 8.72 -3.27
C GLU A 85 -4.31 8.87 -2.25
N THR A 86 -3.97 9.16 -0.98
CA THR A 86 -4.96 9.48 0.04
C THR A 86 -5.63 10.81 -0.29
N LEU A 87 -6.96 10.85 -0.31
CA LEU A 87 -7.76 12.01 -0.66
C LEU A 87 -8.91 12.23 0.34
N ILE A 88 -9.26 13.49 0.58
CA ILE A 88 -10.45 13.86 1.35
C ILE A 88 -11.41 14.56 0.39
N ILE A 89 -12.44 13.85 -0.04
CA ILE A 89 -13.41 14.35 -1.02
C ILE A 89 -14.55 15.07 -0.29
N PRO A 90 -14.82 16.35 -0.61
CA PRO A 90 -15.86 17.13 0.04
C PRO A 90 -17.25 16.47 -0.09
N PRO A 91 -18.19 16.76 0.85
CA PRO A 91 -19.56 16.31 0.72
C PRO A 91 -20.24 16.93 -0.50
N LYS A 92 -21.17 16.20 -1.13
CA LYS A 92 -21.98 16.66 -2.26
C LYS A 92 -21.17 17.14 -3.48
N THR A 93 -19.98 16.53 -3.70
CA THR A 93 -19.13 16.85 -4.86
C THR A 93 -18.97 15.67 -5.80
N ARG A 94 -18.56 16.01 -7.03
CA ARG A 94 -18.07 15.08 -8.05
C ARG A 94 -16.64 15.48 -8.35
N GLU A 95 -15.73 14.50 -8.27
CA GLU A 95 -14.31 14.71 -8.50
C GLU A 95 -13.77 13.66 -9.47
N THR A 96 -12.85 14.06 -10.32
CA THR A 96 -12.06 13.13 -11.13
C THR A 96 -10.80 12.78 -10.36
N ILE A 97 -10.69 11.53 -9.94
CA ILE A 97 -9.57 11.05 -9.13
C ILE A 97 -8.62 10.17 -9.94
N SER A 98 -7.33 10.26 -9.64
CA SER A 98 -6.30 9.40 -10.24
C SER A 98 -6.35 8.00 -9.64
N VAL A 99 -6.30 7.00 -10.53
CA VAL A 99 -6.27 5.57 -10.18
C VAL A 99 -5.24 4.85 -11.03
N LEU A 100 -4.87 3.63 -10.61
CA LEU A 100 -3.96 2.74 -11.34
C LEU A 100 -4.65 1.41 -11.58
N CYS A 101 -4.36 0.79 -12.73
CA CYS A 101 -4.90 -0.53 -13.04
C CYS A 101 -4.22 -1.59 -12.18
N SER A 102 -5.01 -2.43 -11.47
CA SER A 102 -4.52 -3.59 -10.72
C SER A 102 -4.83 -4.93 -11.40
N GLU A 103 -5.31 -4.90 -12.64
CA GLU A 103 -5.66 -6.07 -13.45
C GLU A 103 -5.27 -5.83 -14.90
N LYS A 104 -4.23 -6.51 -15.40
CA LYS A 104 -3.61 -6.21 -16.70
C LYS A 104 -4.37 -6.82 -17.89
N GLY A 105 -4.90 -8.02 -17.70
CA GLY A 105 -5.40 -8.86 -18.80
C GLY A 105 -6.90 -8.72 -19.10
N ARG A 106 -7.62 -7.79 -18.46
CA ARG A 106 -9.05 -7.57 -18.72
C ARG A 106 -9.32 -6.14 -19.20
N TRP A 107 -10.12 -6.03 -20.24
CA TRP A 107 -10.67 -4.74 -20.73
C TRP A 107 -12.11 -4.94 -21.17
N GLU A 108 -12.92 -5.49 -20.27
CA GLU A 108 -14.32 -5.80 -20.49
C GLU A 108 -15.14 -5.43 -19.25
N TYR A 109 -16.29 -4.76 -19.46
CA TYR A 109 -17.19 -4.39 -18.37
C TYR A 109 -17.76 -5.64 -17.68
N LYS A 110 -17.61 -5.70 -16.36
CA LYS A 110 -18.06 -6.80 -15.53
C LYS A 110 -19.23 -6.44 -14.63
N SER A 111 -19.15 -5.29 -13.97
CA SER A 111 -20.13 -4.78 -13.00
C SER A 111 -19.80 -3.33 -12.69
N ASP A 112 -20.65 -2.61 -11.96
CA ASP A 112 -20.24 -1.37 -11.33
C ASP A 112 -19.07 -1.59 -10.36
N PHE A 113 -18.32 -0.53 -10.05
CA PHE A 113 -17.24 -0.62 -9.08
C PHE A 113 -17.75 -0.99 -7.70
N LYS A 114 -17.03 -1.90 -7.03
CA LYS A 114 -17.26 -2.36 -5.66
C LYS A 114 -15.96 -2.32 -4.87
N TYR A 115 -16.04 -2.25 -3.57
CA TYR A 115 -14.87 -2.33 -2.70
C TYR A 115 -14.28 -3.75 -2.71
N SER A 116 -12.97 -3.85 -2.85
CA SER A 116 -12.27 -5.14 -2.95
C SER A 116 -12.03 -5.82 -1.61
N ASN A 117 -11.94 -5.08 -0.50
CA ASN A 117 -11.41 -5.48 0.81
C ASN A 117 -9.90 -5.78 0.81
N TYR A 118 -9.17 -5.42 -0.24
CA TYR A 118 -7.73 -5.53 -0.34
C TYR A 118 -7.11 -4.17 -0.63
N PHE A 119 -5.82 -4.07 -0.32
CA PHE A 119 -4.95 -2.96 -0.70
C PHE A 119 -3.94 -3.46 -1.72
N ALA A 120 -3.38 -2.56 -2.50
CA ALA A 120 -2.13 -2.85 -3.18
C ALA A 120 -1.09 -3.28 -2.14
N ASN A 121 -0.35 -4.34 -2.42
CA ASN A 121 0.69 -4.84 -1.53
C ASN A 121 1.78 -3.80 -1.28
N SER A 122 2.53 -3.93 -0.18
CA SER A 122 3.45 -2.88 0.25
C SER A 122 4.53 -2.58 -0.78
N SER A 123 5.06 -3.59 -1.46
CA SER A 123 6.05 -3.41 -2.54
C SER A 123 5.49 -2.63 -3.73
N THR A 124 4.23 -2.88 -4.11
CA THR A 124 3.56 -2.11 -5.19
C THR A 124 3.34 -0.66 -4.78
N ARG A 125 2.90 -0.40 -3.55
CA ARG A 125 2.72 0.97 -3.03
C ARG A 125 4.05 1.72 -2.91
N THR A 126 5.11 1.03 -2.46
CA THR A 126 6.48 1.57 -2.43
C THR A 126 6.92 1.99 -3.83
N ARG A 127 6.83 1.08 -4.81
CA ARG A 127 7.26 1.34 -6.18
C ARG A 127 6.47 2.46 -6.84
N LYS A 128 5.17 2.50 -6.59
CA LYS A 128 4.28 3.58 -7.03
C LYS A 128 4.77 4.95 -6.53
N LEU A 129 5.03 5.06 -5.23
CA LEU A 129 5.50 6.31 -4.61
C LEU A 129 6.90 6.71 -5.12
N GLU A 130 7.81 5.76 -5.27
CA GLU A 130 9.13 6.00 -5.89
C GLU A 130 8.99 6.55 -7.32
N SER A 131 8.14 5.93 -8.15
CA SER A 131 7.90 6.38 -9.52
C SER A 131 7.29 7.78 -9.56
N GLN A 132 6.38 8.12 -8.64
CA GLN A 132 5.84 9.48 -8.50
C GLN A 132 6.91 10.51 -8.17
N ILE A 133 7.80 10.20 -7.24
CA ILE A 133 8.88 11.10 -6.81
C ILE A 133 9.91 11.30 -7.94
N ASN A 134 10.23 10.22 -8.66
CA ASN A 134 11.21 10.24 -9.75
C ASN A 134 10.63 10.70 -11.09
N ASN A 135 9.33 10.98 -11.19
CA ASN A 135 8.62 11.27 -12.45
C ASN A 135 8.77 10.15 -13.50
N GLU A 136 8.72 8.89 -13.06
CA GLU A 136 8.73 7.69 -13.91
C GLU A 136 7.30 7.27 -14.29
N ASP A 137 7.17 6.33 -15.23
CA ASP A 137 5.87 5.71 -15.54
C ASP A 137 5.37 4.84 -14.37
N ILE A 138 4.41 5.39 -13.64
CA ILE A 138 3.84 4.78 -12.43
C ILE A 138 3.10 3.48 -12.77
N GLN A 139 2.32 3.46 -13.87
CA GLN A 139 1.52 2.29 -14.21
C GLN A 139 2.40 1.08 -14.59
N SER A 140 3.44 1.29 -15.34
CA SER A 140 4.42 0.23 -15.66
C SER A 140 5.13 -0.28 -14.39
N GLY A 141 5.44 0.60 -13.44
CA GLY A 141 5.99 0.25 -12.13
C GLY A 141 5.05 -0.68 -11.35
N VAL A 142 3.76 -0.37 -11.33
CA VAL A 142 2.71 -1.17 -10.67
C VAL A 142 2.58 -2.55 -11.32
N TRP A 143 2.48 -2.64 -12.63
CA TRP A 143 2.39 -3.93 -13.33
C TRP A 143 3.61 -4.82 -13.11
N ASN A 144 4.81 -4.26 -13.18
CA ASN A 144 6.03 -5.00 -12.87
C ASN A 144 6.05 -5.52 -11.42
N SER A 145 5.48 -4.79 -10.48
CA SER A 145 5.38 -5.21 -9.10
C SER A 145 4.37 -6.35 -8.92
N ILE A 146 3.22 -6.29 -9.58
CA ILE A 146 2.20 -7.36 -9.58
C ILE A 146 2.77 -8.64 -10.23
N ASP A 147 3.44 -8.53 -11.39
CA ASP A 147 4.07 -9.66 -12.07
C ASP A 147 5.13 -10.35 -11.18
N ARG A 148 5.88 -9.59 -10.36
CA ARG A 148 6.84 -10.15 -9.39
C ARG A 148 6.13 -10.85 -8.23
N LEU A 149 5.06 -10.25 -7.72
CA LEU A 149 4.27 -10.81 -6.64
C LEU A 149 3.64 -12.14 -7.05
N ASP A 150 3.04 -12.23 -8.24
CA ASP A 150 2.47 -13.48 -8.76
C ASP A 150 3.51 -14.59 -8.88
N LYS A 151 4.71 -14.26 -9.38
CA LYS A 151 5.83 -15.21 -9.46
C LYS A 151 6.30 -15.68 -8.09
N SER A 152 6.50 -14.76 -7.14
CA SER A 152 7.01 -15.09 -5.80
C SER A 152 6.01 -15.90 -4.96
N SER A 153 4.71 -15.66 -5.15
CA SER A 153 3.63 -16.35 -4.46
C SER A 153 3.13 -17.61 -5.19
N SER A 154 3.73 -17.96 -6.36
CA SER A 154 3.27 -19.04 -7.23
C SER A 154 1.77 -18.94 -7.55
N THR A 155 1.26 -17.72 -7.67
CA THR A 155 -0.14 -17.46 -7.98
C THR A 155 -0.38 -17.55 -9.47
N TYR A 156 -1.42 -18.28 -9.86
CA TYR A 156 -1.93 -18.25 -11.22
C TYR A 156 -3.14 -17.31 -11.29
N SER A 157 -3.05 -16.28 -12.09
CA SER A 157 -4.13 -15.35 -12.40
C SER A 157 -4.36 -15.27 -13.90
N LEU A 158 -5.61 -15.49 -14.35
CA LEU A 158 -5.98 -15.42 -15.77
C LEU A 158 -5.83 -14.02 -16.36
N THR A 159 -6.00 -13.01 -15.53
CA THR A 159 -6.01 -11.59 -15.95
C THR A 159 -4.90 -10.78 -15.29
N ASN A 160 -3.95 -11.44 -14.60
CA ASN A 160 -2.94 -10.77 -13.77
C ASN A 160 -3.57 -9.73 -12.84
N ALA A 161 -4.61 -10.17 -12.10
CA ALA A 161 -5.29 -9.33 -11.14
C ALA A 161 -4.64 -9.47 -9.77
N LEU A 162 -4.18 -8.37 -9.19
CA LEU A 162 -3.54 -8.31 -7.87
C LEU A 162 -4.33 -9.07 -6.79
N ARG A 163 -5.66 -8.94 -6.80
CA ARG A 163 -6.53 -9.60 -5.82
C ARG A 163 -6.46 -11.12 -5.85
N ASP A 164 -6.11 -11.74 -6.98
CA ASP A 164 -6.04 -13.20 -7.10
C ASP A 164 -4.94 -13.78 -6.21
N THR A 165 -3.84 -13.05 -6.04
CA THR A 165 -2.79 -13.41 -5.08
C THR A 165 -3.33 -13.44 -3.65
N TYR A 166 -4.15 -12.48 -3.25
CA TYR A 166 -4.79 -12.48 -1.92
C TYR A 166 -5.78 -13.62 -1.75
N ILE A 167 -6.58 -13.91 -2.76
CA ILE A 167 -7.57 -15.00 -2.73
C ILE A 167 -6.84 -16.34 -2.58
N ASN A 168 -5.78 -16.58 -3.35
CA ASN A 168 -5.02 -17.82 -3.32
C ASN A 168 -4.27 -18.02 -2.00
N ASN A 169 -3.92 -16.92 -1.31
CA ASN A 169 -3.15 -16.94 -0.06
C ASN A 169 -3.96 -16.53 1.17
N GLN A 170 -5.30 -16.57 1.09
CA GLN A 170 -6.17 -16.06 2.16
C GLN A 170 -5.97 -16.79 3.51
N GLU A 171 -5.70 -18.10 3.51
CA GLU A 171 -5.49 -18.86 4.74
C GLU A 171 -4.17 -18.50 5.42
N VAL A 172 -3.13 -18.25 4.64
CA VAL A 172 -1.85 -17.74 5.16
C VAL A 172 -2.04 -16.36 5.79
N CYS A 173 -2.73 -15.45 5.10
CA CYS A 173 -3.04 -14.13 5.65
C CYS A 173 -3.85 -14.22 6.94
N LYS A 174 -4.87 -15.08 7.00
CA LYS A 174 -5.67 -15.32 8.21
C LYS A 174 -4.82 -15.84 9.37
N ASP A 175 -3.88 -16.76 9.09
CA ASP A 175 -2.98 -17.31 10.11
C ASP A 175 -2.11 -16.22 10.73
N TYR A 176 -1.50 -15.36 9.91
CA TYR A 176 -0.71 -14.23 10.40
C TYR A 176 -1.54 -13.26 11.24
N LEU A 177 -2.71 -12.84 10.76
CA LEU A 177 -3.55 -11.85 11.44
C LEU A 177 -4.00 -12.26 12.85
N LYS A 178 -4.10 -13.55 13.15
CA LYS A 178 -4.43 -14.04 14.51
C LYS A 178 -3.42 -13.58 15.56
N HIS A 179 -2.17 -13.31 15.16
CA HIS A 179 -1.06 -12.95 16.05
C HIS A 179 -0.90 -11.45 16.27
N PHE A 180 -1.58 -10.61 15.48
CA PHE A 180 -1.47 -9.15 15.55
C PHE A 180 -2.78 -8.54 16.06
N LYS A 181 -2.76 -8.04 17.29
CA LYS A 181 -3.95 -7.48 17.94
C LYS A 181 -3.85 -5.96 18.01
N ILE A 182 -4.97 -5.30 17.76
CA ILE A 182 -5.07 -3.85 17.96
C ILE A 182 -4.94 -3.57 19.46
N THR A 183 -4.05 -2.63 19.81
CA THR A 183 -3.86 -2.17 21.17
C THR A 183 -4.72 -0.92 21.45
N ASP A 184 -4.85 -0.56 22.72
CA ASP A 184 -5.57 0.66 23.11
C ASP A 184 -4.93 1.90 22.49
N ASN A 185 -5.75 2.82 22.02
CA ASN A 185 -5.34 4.08 21.38
C ASN A 185 -4.43 3.92 20.16
N GLN A 186 -4.41 2.73 19.55
CA GLN A 186 -3.62 2.49 18.34
C GLN A 186 -4.18 3.28 17.16
N VAL A 187 -3.32 4.06 16.54
CA VAL A 187 -3.62 4.89 15.36
C VAL A 187 -2.77 4.50 14.14
N GLY A 188 -1.87 3.53 14.29
CA GLY A 188 -1.00 3.15 13.19
C GLY A 188 -0.11 1.96 13.51
N VAL A 189 0.79 1.66 12.58
CA VAL A 189 1.78 0.59 12.68
C VAL A 189 3.11 1.00 12.06
N LEU A 190 4.19 0.48 12.64
CA LEU A 190 5.47 0.31 11.96
C LEU A 190 5.65 -1.19 11.71
N VAL A 191 5.88 -1.54 10.45
CA VAL A 191 5.94 -2.93 9.99
C VAL A 191 7.36 -3.30 9.59
N VAL A 192 7.82 -4.43 10.13
CA VAL A 192 9.13 -5.03 9.83
C VAL A 192 8.92 -6.40 9.22
N VAL A 193 9.54 -6.65 8.08
CA VAL A 193 9.55 -7.96 7.41
C VAL A 193 11.01 -8.38 7.24
N ASN A 194 11.35 -9.59 7.67
CA ASN A 194 12.72 -10.13 7.62
C ASN A 194 13.78 -9.20 8.22
N GLY A 195 13.47 -8.54 9.36
CA GLY A 195 14.37 -7.63 10.03
C GLY A 195 14.56 -6.26 9.39
N MET A 196 13.81 -5.93 8.33
CA MET A 196 13.83 -4.63 7.66
C MET A 196 12.53 -3.88 7.87
N ILE A 197 12.59 -2.59 8.23
CA ILE A 197 11.41 -1.73 8.30
C ILE A 197 10.90 -1.51 6.86
N LYS A 198 9.71 -2.05 6.57
CA LYS A 198 9.08 -1.97 5.25
C LYS A 198 8.15 -0.79 5.12
N GLY A 199 7.48 -0.40 6.21
CA GLY A 199 6.60 0.75 6.16
C GLY A 199 6.09 1.19 7.51
N ILE A 200 5.55 2.41 7.51
CA ILE A 200 4.91 3.04 8.64
C ILE A 200 3.61 3.65 8.13
N GLU A 201 2.50 3.37 8.81
CA GLU A 201 1.20 3.96 8.49
C GLU A 201 0.57 4.55 9.74
N ILE A 202 0.11 5.81 9.64
CA ILE A 202 -0.46 6.55 10.77
C ILE A 202 -1.78 7.19 10.31
N PHE A 203 -2.82 7.04 11.11
CA PHE A 203 -4.14 7.62 10.90
C PHE A 203 -4.49 8.65 11.97
N CYS A 204 -5.44 9.50 11.68
CA CYS A 204 -5.89 10.56 12.59
C CYS A 204 -6.44 10.03 13.92
N ASN A 205 -7.05 8.84 13.92
CA ASN A 205 -7.63 8.24 15.13
C ASN A 205 -7.78 6.72 15.02
N THR A 206 -8.06 6.10 16.17
CA THR A 206 -8.24 4.64 16.31
C THR A 206 -9.46 4.13 15.55
N ILE A 207 -10.53 4.93 15.40
CA ILE A 207 -11.76 4.50 14.72
C ILE A 207 -11.46 4.25 13.25
N ILE A 208 -10.76 5.17 12.61
CA ILE A 208 -10.33 5.03 11.20
C ILE A 208 -9.30 3.90 11.08
N TYR A 209 -8.25 3.89 11.92
CA TYR A 209 -7.24 2.84 11.86
C TYR A 209 -7.82 1.42 11.95
N LYS A 210 -8.76 1.18 12.87
CA LYS A 210 -9.40 -0.14 13.04
C LYS A 210 -10.08 -0.66 11.77
N LYS A 211 -10.61 0.21 10.94
CA LYS A 211 -11.24 -0.18 9.65
C LYS A 211 -10.22 -0.76 8.66
N TYR A 212 -8.98 -0.31 8.75
CA TYR A 212 -7.94 -0.64 7.77
C TYR A 212 -6.87 -1.61 8.30
N HIS A 213 -6.82 -1.89 9.61
CA HIS A 213 -5.80 -2.69 10.26
C HIS A 213 -5.48 -3.99 9.51
N ASP A 214 -6.48 -4.83 9.28
CA ASP A 214 -6.29 -6.13 8.64
C ASP A 214 -5.84 -5.99 7.18
N SER A 215 -6.40 -5.03 6.45
CA SER A 215 -6.05 -4.80 5.04
C SER A 215 -4.62 -4.28 4.89
N ILE A 216 -4.20 -3.39 5.80
CA ILE A 216 -2.82 -2.90 5.86
C ILE A 216 -1.87 -4.06 6.15
N LEU A 217 -2.11 -4.84 7.21
CA LEU A 217 -1.21 -5.95 7.54
C LEU A 217 -1.14 -6.99 6.42
N LYS A 218 -2.28 -7.33 5.78
CA LYS A 218 -2.29 -8.20 4.61
C LYS A 218 -1.39 -7.68 3.49
N SER A 219 -1.34 -6.37 3.27
CA SER A 219 -0.52 -5.77 2.21
C SER A 219 0.99 -5.99 2.40
N TYR A 220 1.43 -6.18 3.64
CA TYR A 220 2.82 -6.55 3.96
C TYR A 220 3.03 -8.06 4.01
N ILE A 221 2.07 -8.81 4.53
CA ILE A 221 2.12 -10.28 4.63
C ILE A 221 2.27 -10.91 3.25
N ILE A 222 1.50 -10.41 2.25
CA ILE A 222 1.45 -11.00 0.91
C ILE A 222 2.78 -10.85 0.15
N ASP A 223 3.61 -9.89 0.52
CA ASP A 223 4.88 -9.61 -0.17
C ASP A 223 5.94 -10.68 0.09
N ASP A 224 5.87 -11.38 1.24
CA ASP A 224 6.91 -12.35 1.60
C ASP A 224 6.39 -13.35 2.64
N PHE A 225 6.33 -14.62 2.26
CA PHE A 225 5.94 -15.75 3.13
C PHE A 225 7.14 -16.52 3.67
N SER A 226 8.36 -15.99 3.58
CA SER A 226 9.54 -16.66 4.09
C SER A 226 9.43 -16.92 5.60
N ASN A 227 9.97 -18.03 6.05
CA ASN A 227 9.98 -18.39 7.47
C ASN A 227 11.21 -17.86 8.20
N SER A 228 11.94 -16.90 7.62
CA SER A 228 13.11 -16.33 8.27
C SER A 228 12.68 -15.50 9.49
N SER A 229 13.25 -15.79 10.64
CA SER A 229 12.90 -15.14 11.92
C SER A 229 13.91 -14.08 12.34
N ASN A 230 14.64 -13.47 11.42
CA ASN A 230 15.64 -12.46 11.76
C ASN A 230 14.96 -11.11 12.07
N ASN A 231 14.49 -10.95 13.31
CA ASN A 231 13.72 -9.79 13.78
C ASN A 231 14.49 -9.01 14.86
N ASN A 232 15.63 -8.42 14.48
CA ASN A 232 16.51 -7.71 15.41
C ASN A 232 16.10 -6.25 15.72
N ILE A 233 15.02 -5.75 15.09
CA ILE A 233 14.52 -4.40 15.37
C ILE A 233 13.91 -4.36 16.77
N THR A 234 14.41 -3.43 17.59
CA THR A 234 13.91 -3.18 18.95
C THR A 234 12.88 -2.05 18.97
N GLU A 235 12.14 -1.91 20.07
CA GLU A 235 11.25 -0.77 20.30
C GLU A 235 12.01 0.57 20.25
N LEU A 236 13.25 0.59 20.74
CA LEU A 236 14.10 1.79 20.69
C LEU A 236 14.42 2.16 19.22
N THR A 237 14.86 1.19 18.41
CA THR A 237 15.12 1.42 16.98
C THR A 237 13.87 1.91 16.26
N ALA A 238 12.72 1.27 16.51
CA ALA A 238 11.44 1.68 15.92
C ALA A 238 11.03 3.10 16.33
N SER A 239 11.21 3.46 17.61
CA SER A 239 10.94 4.81 18.13
C SER A 239 11.83 5.87 17.49
N THR A 240 13.15 5.61 17.44
CA THR A 240 14.10 6.53 16.79
C THR A 240 13.78 6.71 15.30
N THR A 241 13.43 5.63 14.60
CA THR A 241 13.01 5.72 13.19
C THR A 241 11.75 6.58 13.03
N LEU A 242 10.74 6.34 13.87
CA LEU A 242 9.49 7.12 13.83
C LEU A 242 9.77 8.61 14.11
N GLU A 243 10.57 8.93 15.10
CA GLU A 243 10.95 10.32 15.43
C GLU A 243 11.69 11.00 14.27
N ASN A 244 12.65 10.32 13.64
CA ASN A 244 13.39 10.84 12.50
C ASN A 244 12.46 11.17 11.31
N ILE A 245 11.55 10.25 11.00
CA ILE A 245 10.58 10.42 9.91
C ILE A 245 9.61 11.58 10.19
N LEU A 246 9.11 11.70 11.42
CA LEU A 246 8.19 12.79 11.81
C LEU A 246 8.87 14.17 11.80
N ASN A 247 10.19 14.21 11.95
CA ASN A 247 10.99 15.45 11.89
C ASN A 247 11.60 15.72 10.51
N ALA A 248 11.37 14.85 9.54
CA ALA A 248 11.91 15.01 8.19
C ALA A 248 11.29 16.20 7.46
N ASN A 249 12.03 16.71 6.46
CA ASN A 249 11.56 17.81 5.62
C ASN A 249 10.42 17.34 4.71
N LEU A 250 9.40 18.18 4.61
CA LEU A 250 8.23 17.92 3.78
C LEU A 250 8.17 18.89 2.60
N THR A 251 7.90 18.35 1.41
CA THR A 251 7.64 19.14 0.22
C THR A 251 6.14 19.12 -0.08
N LYS A 252 5.52 20.28 -0.18
CA LYS A 252 4.09 20.39 -0.50
C LYS A 252 3.83 19.90 -1.92
N LYS A 253 2.84 19.01 -2.07
CA LYS A 253 2.35 18.49 -3.35
C LYS A 253 0.99 19.09 -3.67
N LYS A 254 0.76 19.44 -4.94
CA LYS A 254 -0.59 19.79 -5.41
C LYS A 254 -1.43 18.50 -5.47
N SER A 255 -2.60 18.54 -4.89
CA SER A 255 -3.59 17.46 -4.93
C SER A 255 -4.99 18.03 -4.99
N ILE A 256 -5.99 17.18 -5.21
CA ILE A 256 -7.42 17.53 -5.22
C ILE A 256 -8.05 17.24 -3.85
N GLY A 257 -9.27 17.73 -3.65
CA GLY A 257 -10.03 17.55 -2.41
C GLY A 257 -9.61 18.52 -1.31
N LEU A 258 -9.93 18.16 -0.06
CA LEU A 258 -9.64 18.96 1.12
C LEU A 258 -8.25 18.65 1.68
N GLY A 259 -7.69 19.63 2.38
CA GLY A 259 -6.44 19.47 3.12
C GLY A 259 -5.19 19.80 2.32
N ASN A 260 -4.05 19.55 2.93
CA ASN A 260 -2.72 19.78 2.35
C ASN A 260 -1.97 18.47 2.23
N HIS A 261 -1.38 18.22 1.07
CA HIS A 261 -0.61 17.03 0.75
C HIS A 261 0.88 17.35 0.73
N TYR A 262 1.66 16.42 1.27
CA TYR A 262 3.12 16.54 1.34
C TYR A 262 3.76 15.22 0.94
N ILE A 263 4.95 15.35 0.35
CA ILE A 263 5.87 14.23 0.09
C ILE A 263 7.09 14.40 0.97
N MET A 264 7.55 13.34 1.54
CA MET A 264 8.85 13.19 2.18
C MET A 264 9.70 12.23 1.35
N SER A 265 10.95 12.57 1.13
CA SER A 265 11.91 11.68 0.50
C SER A 265 13.30 11.97 1.07
N ASP A 266 13.94 10.93 1.57
CA ASP A 266 15.34 10.94 1.99
C ASP A 266 16.06 9.69 1.45
N ASN A 267 17.27 9.40 1.96
CA ASN A 267 18.06 8.25 1.51
C ASN A 267 17.52 6.89 1.98
N SER A 268 16.56 6.86 2.89
CA SER A 268 16.08 5.65 3.55
C SER A 268 14.59 5.40 3.35
N TYR A 269 13.80 6.48 3.27
CA TYR A 269 12.35 6.41 3.24
C TYR A 269 11.75 7.39 2.25
N ASN A 270 10.64 6.98 1.65
CA ASN A 270 9.72 7.82 0.92
C ASN A 270 8.38 7.85 1.63
N GLY A 271 7.74 9.01 1.70
CA GLY A 271 6.46 9.16 2.41
C GLY A 271 5.47 10.07 1.70
N SER A 272 4.20 9.86 1.98
CA SER A 272 3.09 10.73 1.57
C SER A 272 2.22 11.04 2.78
N ILE A 273 1.93 12.31 2.98
CA ILE A 273 1.27 12.78 4.19
C ILE A 273 0.15 13.74 3.84
N VAL A 274 -1.00 13.57 4.50
CA VAL A 274 -2.19 14.42 4.34
C VAL A 274 -2.57 15.06 5.66
N PHE A 275 -2.71 16.39 5.66
CA PHE A 275 -3.23 17.19 6.77
C PHE A 275 -4.55 17.85 6.40
N LEU A 276 -5.44 17.97 7.38
CA LEU A 276 -6.63 18.81 7.32
C LEU A 276 -6.63 19.72 8.56
N ASP A 277 -6.69 21.04 8.36
CA ASP A 277 -6.64 22.03 9.44
C ASP A 277 -5.52 21.77 10.46
N ASP A 278 -4.29 21.60 9.95
CA ASP A 278 -3.06 21.27 10.69
C ASP A 278 -3.07 19.92 11.42
N ASN A 279 -4.11 19.11 11.23
CA ASN A 279 -4.19 17.79 11.82
C ASN A 279 -3.77 16.70 10.84
N LEU A 280 -2.92 15.79 11.31
CA LEU A 280 -2.57 14.61 10.52
C LEU A 280 -3.80 13.75 10.30
N ILE A 281 -4.15 13.52 9.04
CA ILE A 281 -5.23 12.61 8.66
C ILE A 281 -4.69 11.24 8.34
N HIS A 282 -3.69 11.19 7.48
CA HIS A 282 -3.03 9.96 7.10
C HIS A 282 -1.57 10.22 6.71
N ALA A 283 -0.68 9.35 7.13
CA ALA A 283 0.70 9.33 6.68
C ALA A 283 1.13 7.90 6.38
N ILE A 284 1.81 7.74 5.25
CA ILE A 284 2.49 6.49 4.88
C ILE A 284 3.96 6.80 4.64
N TYR A 285 4.82 5.86 5.04
CA TYR A 285 6.25 5.90 4.75
C TYR A 285 6.70 4.49 4.40
N PHE A 286 7.45 4.35 3.33
CA PHE A 286 8.02 3.10 2.89
C PHE A 286 9.54 3.15 2.93
N GLY A 287 10.17 2.08 3.44
CA GLY A 287 11.61 1.88 3.30
C GLY A 287 11.98 1.75 1.83
N MET A 288 13.04 2.46 1.41
CA MET A 288 13.51 2.37 0.03
C MET A 288 13.97 0.95 -0.28
N ILE A 289 13.61 0.45 -1.46
CA ILE A 289 14.13 -0.82 -1.97
C ILE A 289 15.59 -0.57 -2.35
N PRO A 290 16.57 -1.33 -1.82
CA PRO A 290 17.96 -1.15 -2.22
C PRO A 290 18.07 -1.22 -3.75
N LYS A 291 18.62 -0.18 -4.37
CA LYS A 291 18.97 -0.24 -5.79
C LYS A 291 20.15 -1.21 -5.89
N TYR A 292 19.90 -2.42 -6.41
CA TYR A 292 21.01 -3.30 -6.80
C TYR A 292 21.85 -2.56 -7.84
N THR A 293 23.07 -2.20 -7.49
CA THR A 293 24.05 -1.69 -8.46
C THR A 293 24.42 -2.84 -9.38
N CYS A 294 24.78 -2.55 -10.65
CA CYS A 294 25.18 -3.58 -11.62
C CYS A 294 26.38 -4.41 -11.14
N GLU A 295 27.10 -3.96 -10.13
CA GLU A 295 28.22 -4.67 -9.49
C GLU A 295 27.77 -5.89 -8.66
N ASP A 296 26.54 -5.88 -8.11
CA ASP A 296 26.01 -7.02 -7.35
C ASP A 296 25.60 -8.21 -8.24
N LYS A 297 25.55 -8.02 -9.56
CA LYS A 297 25.25 -9.11 -10.53
C LYS A 297 26.46 -9.96 -10.86
N ILE A 298 27.68 -9.50 -10.59
CA ILE A 298 28.91 -10.21 -10.96
C ILE A 298 29.29 -11.26 -9.91
N ASN A 299 28.89 -11.09 -8.65
CA ASN A 299 29.28 -11.98 -7.56
C ASN A 299 28.33 -13.14 -7.25
N ASN A 300 27.18 -13.24 -7.93
CA ASN A 300 26.19 -14.31 -7.71
C ASN A 300 25.95 -15.23 -8.91
N HIS A 301 26.86 -15.24 -9.91
CA HIS A 301 26.79 -16.13 -11.08
C HIS A 301 28.13 -16.87 -11.33
N GLU A 302 28.74 -17.38 -10.28
CA GLU A 302 29.81 -18.40 -10.38
C GLU A 302 29.42 -19.70 -9.71
N ASP A 303 28.20 -20.19 -9.93
CA ASP A 303 27.91 -21.61 -9.74
C ASP A 303 26.72 -22.00 -10.64
N ASP A 304 27.00 -23.01 -11.47
CA ASP A 304 26.08 -23.79 -12.29
C ASP A 304 25.54 -23.16 -13.61
N TYR A 305 26.31 -23.46 -14.68
CA TYR A 305 25.82 -24.22 -15.84
C TYR A 305 26.99 -24.44 -16.79
N ILE A 306 27.67 -25.59 -16.61
CA ILE A 306 28.53 -26.18 -17.66
C ILE A 306 27.56 -26.76 -18.69
N PHE A 307 27.42 -26.10 -19.83
CA PHE A 307 26.84 -26.73 -21.03
C PHE A 307 27.91 -27.63 -21.66
N ASP A 308 27.66 -28.94 -21.66
CA ASP A 308 28.44 -29.92 -22.40
C ASP A 308 27.99 -29.90 -23.88
N GLU A 309 28.88 -29.50 -24.76
CA GLU A 309 28.66 -29.39 -26.21
C GLU A 309 28.63 -30.76 -26.94
N SER A 310 28.34 -31.88 -26.27
CA SER A 310 28.48 -33.21 -26.88
C SER A 310 27.20 -33.86 -27.41
N ASP A 311 26.04 -33.21 -27.38
CA ASP A 311 24.77 -33.79 -27.86
C ASP A 311 24.13 -33.09 -29.07
N ILE A 312 24.92 -32.91 -30.15
CA ILE A 312 24.32 -32.69 -31.48
C ILE A 312 24.61 -33.93 -32.34
N SER A 313 23.73 -34.92 -32.27
CA SER A 313 23.64 -35.96 -33.31
C SER A 313 22.63 -35.54 -34.35
N ILE A 314 23.15 -35.32 -35.53
CA ILE A 314 22.48 -35.15 -36.81
C ILE A 314 21.58 -36.38 -37.07
N ILE A 315 20.29 -36.16 -37.39
CA ILE A 315 19.49 -37.17 -38.12
C ILE A 315 19.08 -36.51 -39.44
N GLU A 316 19.48 -37.16 -40.51
CA GLU A 316 19.10 -36.94 -41.91
C GLU A 316 17.57 -37.12 -42.12
#